data_189955cfe4bc375eafbdfc5f2a2df269
#
_entry.id   189955cfe4bc375eafbdfc5f2a2df269
#
_cell.length_a   1.000
_cell.length_b   1.000
_cell.length_c   1.000
_cell.angle_alpha   90.00
_cell.angle_beta   90.00
_cell.angle_gamma   90.00
#
_symmetry.space_group_name_H-M   'P 1'
#
loop_
_entity.id
_entity.type
_entity.pdbx_description
1 polymer ?
#
loop_
_entity_poly.entity_id
_entity_poly.type
_entity_poly.pdbx_seq_one_letter_code
_entity_poly.pdbx_strand_id
1 'polypeptide(L)'
;MTPLRHSCKTLYELRQGQQVQIGDRPYIVKKHARGGMGFILFLELDAKNAPGTFSVHRLRIALKSILPTALDDEAAALFRRELVVWSGLQCGTIVELNEILDAGNDGWVAAMDWYPGSLRDHISSSGRTALPDAMNIIHDVVNGLSYAYEKDRVIHLDLKPENILYDFDMNRIKQNIKVENPTDSDIDNMMQSVSGRIFMVADWGIASIKQPQLNAIAGMPPSHESCLKTFNNMGTILYMAPERFVRGYRSTVASDIFSLGMIFLELVTGRLPFKNNCPPIETLLSFSYFPEAEALLKSMEVPTAARRLILTMIAPDPAERPASHADLRKSLVSAFQKTDGFFSRFF
;
A
#
# COMPACT_ATOMS: atom_id res chain seq x y z
N MET A 1 -11.34 -16.48 -17.61
CA MET A 1 -10.01 -16.41 -16.95
C MET A 1 -8.98 -17.08 -17.84
N THR A 2 -7.86 -16.42 -18.03
CA THR A 2 -6.76 -16.97 -18.85
C THR A 2 -6.02 -18.05 -18.04
N PRO A 3 -5.75 -19.23 -18.64
CA PRO A 3 -5.03 -20.29 -17.97
C PRO A 3 -3.56 -19.91 -17.75
N LEU A 4 -3.04 -20.24 -16.56
CA LEU A 4 -1.63 -20.13 -16.21
C LEU A 4 -1.05 -21.52 -16.09
N ARG A 5 0.09 -21.79 -16.73
CA ARG A 5 0.78 -23.09 -16.72
C ARG A 5 2.24 -22.92 -16.36
N HIS A 6 2.80 -23.88 -15.61
CA HIS A 6 4.20 -23.92 -15.21
C HIS A 6 4.66 -25.38 -15.00
N SER A 7 5.96 -25.58 -14.90
CA SER A 7 6.59 -26.90 -14.80
C SER A 7 6.75 -27.42 -13.36
N CYS A 8 6.57 -26.56 -12.35
CA CYS A 8 6.72 -26.93 -10.94
C CYS A 8 5.42 -27.52 -10.38
N LYS A 9 5.49 -28.12 -9.18
CA LYS A 9 4.33 -28.65 -8.48
C LYS A 9 3.38 -27.53 -8.02
N THR A 10 3.94 -26.39 -7.60
CA THR A 10 3.18 -25.17 -7.27
C THR A 10 3.86 -23.92 -7.84
N LEU A 11 3.10 -22.84 -8.04
CA LEU A 11 3.63 -21.53 -8.44
C LEU A 11 4.69 -21.01 -7.45
N TYR A 12 4.50 -21.30 -6.18
CA TYR A 12 5.41 -20.87 -5.12
C TYR A 12 6.82 -21.49 -5.25
N GLU A 13 6.95 -22.66 -5.87
CA GLU A 13 8.22 -23.35 -6.10
C GLU A 13 9.04 -22.77 -7.25
N LEU A 14 8.43 -21.93 -8.09
CA LEU A 14 9.12 -21.30 -9.21
C LEU A 14 10.31 -20.46 -8.74
N ARG A 15 11.40 -20.55 -9.49
CA ARG A 15 12.65 -19.83 -9.22
C ARG A 15 13.01 -18.92 -10.39
N GLN A 16 13.90 -17.99 -10.15
CA GLN A 16 14.43 -17.08 -11.17
C GLN A 16 14.96 -17.88 -12.38
N GLY A 17 14.62 -17.43 -13.57
CA GLY A 17 14.98 -18.08 -14.84
C GLY A 17 13.99 -19.13 -15.33
N GLN A 18 13.06 -19.60 -14.49
CA GLN A 18 12.04 -20.56 -14.93
C GLN A 18 10.92 -19.88 -15.72
N GLN A 19 10.31 -20.65 -16.61
CA GLN A 19 9.28 -20.17 -17.51
C GLN A 19 7.88 -20.40 -16.96
N VAL A 20 7.00 -19.43 -17.20
CA VAL A 20 5.57 -19.47 -16.90
C VAL A 20 4.81 -19.14 -18.19
N GLN A 21 3.81 -19.94 -18.53
CA GLN A 21 2.94 -19.69 -19.67
C GLN A 21 1.62 -19.07 -19.21
N ILE A 22 1.28 -17.89 -19.73
CA ILE A 22 0.01 -17.21 -19.48
C ILE A 22 -0.74 -17.07 -20.79
N GLY A 23 -1.79 -17.89 -20.98
CA GLY A 23 -2.42 -18.05 -22.27
C GLY A 23 -1.42 -18.56 -23.31
N ASP A 24 -1.21 -17.78 -24.35
CA ASP A 24 -0.25 -18.04 -25.45
C ASP A 24 1.11 -17.36 -25.25
N ARG A 25 1.36 -16.70 -24.11
CA ARG A 25 2.55 -15.89 -23.86
C ARG A 25 3.48 -16.53 -22.85
N PRO A 26 4.75 -16.75 -23.21
CA PRO A 26 5.78 -17.21 -22.29
C PRO A 26 6.39 -16.03 -21.52
N TYR A 27 6.55 -16.23 -20.21
CA TYR A 27 7.21 -15.29 -19.31
C TYR A 27 8.33 -15.98 -18.55
N ILE A 28 9.34 -15.22 -18.15
CA ILE A 28 10.48 -15.70 -17.36
C ILE A 28 10.40 -15.06 -15.95
N VAL A 29 10.49 -15.87 -14.93
CA VAL A 29 10.56 -15.40 -13.54
C VAL A 29 11.86 -14.61 -13.32
N LYS A 30 11.75 -13.36 -12.92
CA LYS A 30 12.88 -12.47 -12.62
C LYS A 30 13.14 -12.34 -11.11
N LYS A 31 12.07 -12.27 -10.33
CA LYS A 31 12.15 -12.06 -8.88
C LYS A 31 10.99 -12.76 -8.19
N HIS A 32 11.23 -13.18 -6.97
CA HIS A 32 10.23 -13.75 -6.07
C HIS A 32 10.24 -12.98 -4.75
N ALA A 33 9.08 -12.51 -4.31
CA ALA A 33 8.91 -11.88 -3.01
C ALA A 33 7.86 -12.64 -2.21
N ARG A 34 8.06 -12.72 -0.88
CA ARG A 34 7.16 -13.41 0.04
C ARG A 34 6.66 -12.43 1.09
N GLY A 35 5.35 -12.45 1.32
CA GLY A 35 4.68 -11.80 2.45
C GLY A 35 4.17 -12.80 3.48
N GLY A 36 3.46 -12.32 4.48
CA GLY A 36 2.94 -13.16 5.58
C GLY A 36 1.94 -14.24 5.13
N MET A 37 1.06 -13.92 4.16
CA MET A 37 -0.01 -14.82 3.69
C MET A 37 0.05 -15.09 2.19
N GLY A 38 0.94 -14.41 1.47
CA GLY A 38 1.02 -14.51 0.02
C GLY A 38 2.44 -14.38 -0.50
N PHE A 39 2.56 -14.54 -1.81
CA PHE A 39 3.81 -14.32 -2.54
C PHE A 39 3.54 -13.56 -3.83
N ILE A 40 4.59 -12.96 -4.36
CA ILE A 40 4.57 -12.25 -5.64
C ILE A 40 5.70 -12.78 -6.52
N LEU A 41 5.35 -13.16 -7.74
CA LEU A 41 6.31 -13.48 -8.81
C LEU A 41 6.39 -12.29 -9.76
N PHE A 42 7.57 -11.79 -10.00
CA PHE A 42 7.84 -10.76 -10.98
C PHE A 42 8.33 -11.41 -12.26
N LEU A 43 7.60 -11.18 -13.33
CA LEU A 43 7.78 -11.85 -14.62
C LEU A 43 8.11 -10.85 -15.71
N GLU A 44 8.96 -11.27 -16.64
CA GLU A 44 9.26 -10.54 -17.87
C GLU A 44 8.93 -11.42 -19.07
N LEU A 45 8.29 -10.83 -20.08
CA LEU A 45 7.91 -11.52 -21.29
C LEU A 45 9.15 -12.09 -22.00
N ASP A 46 9.11 -13.34 -22.36
CA ASP A 46 10.12 -13.95 -23.23
C ASP A 46 9.84 -13.55 -24.69
N ALA A 47 10.27 -12.35 -25.05
CA ALA A 47 10.00 -11.76 -26.37
C ALA A 47 10.55 -12.59 -27.54
N LYS A 48 11.52 -13.50 -27.30
CA LYS A 48 12.09 -14.36 -28.34
C LYS A 48 11.14 -15.51 -28.73
N ASN A 49 10.35 -15.97 -27.76
CA ASN A 49 9.46 -17.11 -27.91
C ASN A 49 7.97 -16.73 -27.92
N ALA A 50 7.67 -15.43 -27.77
CA ALA A 50 6.31 -14.94 -27.71
C ALA A 50 5.72 -14.68 -29.10
N PRO A 51 4.49 -15.09 -29.41
CA PRO A 51 3.83 -14.83 -30.68
C PRO A 51 3.33 -13.38 -30.78
N GLY A 52 3.52 -12.74 -31.94
CA GLY A 52 2.88 -11.47 -32.31
C GLY A 52 3.54 -10.20 -31.82
N THR A 53 2.84 -9.07 -31.92
CA THR A 53 3.25 -7.75 -31.44
C THR A 53 2.75 -7.52 -30.01
N PHE A 54 3.56 -6.83 -29.17
CA PHE A 54 3.27 -6.64 -27.74
C PHE A 54 2.98 -5.17 -27.43
N SER A 55 2.02 -4.94 -26.54
CA SER A 55 1.90 -3.64 -25.86
C SER A 55 2.95 -3.56 -24.76
N VAL A 56 3.48 -2.36 -24.51
CA VAL A 56 4.50 -2.11 -23.48
C VAL A 56 4.02 -2.55 -22.07
N HIS A 57 2.73 -2.41 -21.81
CA HIS A 57 2.09 -2.75 -20.52
C HIS A 57 2.06 -4.26 -20.17
N ARG A 58 2.45 -5.14 -21.08
CA ARG A 58 2.52 -6.58 -20.81
C ARG A 58 3.92 -7.16 -20.88
N LEU A 59 4.94 -6.30 -20.98
CA LEU A 59 6.33 -6.75 -20.99
C LEU A 59 6.81 -7.21 -19.62
N ARG A 60 6.32 -6.56 -18.56
CA ARG A 60 6.66 -6.85 -17.17
C ARG A 60 5.40 -6.87 -16.33
N ILE A 61 5.16 -7.99 -15.66
CA ILE A 61 3.98 -8.19 -14.83
C ILE A 61 4.38 -8.75 -13.46
N ALA A 62 3.53 -8.49 -12.48
CA ALA A 62 3.60 -9.09 -11.16
C ALA A 62 2.40 -10.03 -10.96
N LEU A 63 2.66 -11.25 -10.54
CA LEU A 63 1.63 -12.23 -10.16
C LEU A 63 1.56 -12.36 -8.66
N LYS A 64 0.40 -12.09 -8.08
CA LYS A 64 0.17 -12.25 -6.64
C LYS A 64 -0.77 -13.43 -6.38
N SER A 65 -0.37 -14.30 -5.44
CA SER A 65 -1.15 -15.44 -4.99
C SER A 65 -0.99 -15.67 -3.48
N ILE A 66 -1.84 -16.54 -2.92
CA ILE A 66 -1.77 -16.98 -1.52
C ILE A 66 -0.70 -18.06 -1.39
N LEU A 67 -0.04 -18.11 -0.23
CA LEU A 67 0.88 -19.20 0.10
C LEU A 67 0.14 -20.54 0.14
N PRO A 68 0.71 -21.63 -0.40
CA PRO A 68 0.09 -22.96 -0.34
C PRO A 68 -0.24 -23.42 1.10
N THR A 69 0.56 -22.99 2.08
CA THR A 69 0.36 -23.27 3.51
C THR A 69 -0.79 -22.47 4.15
N ALA A 70 -1.28 -21.44 3.48
CA ALA A 70 -2.40 -20.61 3.91
C ALA A 70 -3.66 -20.84 3.04
N LEU A 71 -3.60 -21.77 2.09
CA LEU A 71 -4.66 -22.04 1.12
C LEU A 71 -5.56 -23.15 1.67
N ASP A 72 -6.48 -22.80 2.56
CA ASP A 72 -7.69 -23.58 2.83
C ASP A 72 -8.86 -23.07 1.99
N ASP A 73 -9.97 -23.81 1.99
CA ASP A 73 -11.14 -23.46 1.18
C ASP A 73 -11.74 -22.11 1.54
N GLU A 74 -11.70 -21.71 2.81
CA GLU A 74 -12.20 -20.43 3.29
C GLU A 74 -11.31 -19.28 2.84
N ALA A 75 -10.00 -19.39 3.03
CA ALA A 75 -9.03 -18.38 2.57
C ALA A 75 -9.05 -18.21 1.05
N ALA A 76 -9.18 -19.31 0.30
CA ALA A 76 -9.31 -19.29 -1.15
C ALA A 76 -10.60 -18.59 -1.60
N ALA A 77 -11.72 -18.84 -0.92
CA ALA A 77 -13.01 -18.19 -1.21
C ALA A 77 -12.96 -16.69 -0.90
N LEU A 78 -12.35 -16.30 0.22
CA LEU A 78 -12.14 -14.90 0.59
C LEU A 78 -11.26 -14.20 -0.46
N PHE A 79 -10.13 -14.79 -0.81
CA PHE A 79 -9.22 -14.21 -1.81
C PHE A 79 -9.91 -14.03 -3.18
N ARG A 80 -10.68 -15.01 -3.64
CA ARG A 80 -11.48 -14.88 -4.88
C ARG A 80 -12.43 -13.69 -4.82
N ARG A 81 -13.15 -13.53 -3.69
CA ARG A 81 -14.06 -12.41 -3.50
C ARG A 81 -13.32 -11.06 -3.56
N GLU A 82 -12.16 -11.00 -2.98
CA GLU A 82 -11.29 -9.82 -2.96
C GLU A 82 -10.79 -9.45 -4.36
N LEU A 83 -10.34 -10.43 -5.13
CA LEU A 83 -9.94 -10.20 -6.53
C LEU A 83 -11.09 -9.64 -7.37
N VAL A 84 -12.32 -10.11 -7.14
CA VAL A 84 -13.51 -9.58 -7.82
C VAL A 84 -13.75 -8.12 -7.44
N VAL A 85 -13.67 -7.76 -6.17
CA VAL A 85 -13.80 -6.37 -5.71
C VAL A 85 -12.70 -5.51 -6.30
N TRP A 86 -11.45 -5.95 -6.20
CA TRP A 86 -10.30 -5.21 -6.74
C TRP A 86 -10.40 -5.00 -8.25
N SER A 87 -10.82 -6.01 -9.02
CA SER A 87 -10.98 -5.88 -10.47
C SER A 87 -12.01 -4.82 -10.89
N GLY A 88 -12.92 -4.46 -9.98
CA GLY A 88 -13.88 -3.38 -10.18
C GLY A 88 -13.29 -1.98 -9.93
N LEU A 89 -12.17 -1.84 -9.21
CA LEU A 89 -11.61 -0.55 -8.85
C LEU A 89 -10.69 -0.02 -9.96
N GLN A 90 -11.15 0.98 -10.70
CA GLN A 90 -10.41 1.62 -11.80
C GLN A 90 -10.23 3.11 -11.49
N CYS A 91 -9.06 3.48 -10.99
CA CYS A 91 -8.69 4.84 -10.63
C CYS A 91 -7.17 4.99 -10.76
N GLY A 92 -6.68 6.11 -11.30
CA GLY A 92 -5.24 6.33 -11.49
C GLY A 92 -4.38 6.31 -10.23
N THR A 93 -5.00 6.35 -9.03
CA THR A 93 -4.33 6.22 -7.73
C THR A 93 -4.62 4.86 -7.05
N ILE A 94 -5.07 3.89 -7.82
CA ILE A 94 -5.25 2.49 -7.41
C ILE A 94 -4.45 1.61 -8.37
N VAL A 95 -3.70 0.66 -7.85
CA VAL A 95 -3.03 -0.35 -8.69
C VAL A 95 -4.08 -1.14 -9.44
N GLU A 96 -4.01 -1.10 -10.77
CA GLU A 96 -4.96 -1.79 -11.62
C GLU A 96 -4.70 -3.30 -11.63
N LEU A 97 -5.76 -4.08 -11.46
CA LEU A 97 -5.74 -5.51 -11.67
C LEU A 97 -5.99 -5.79 -13.15
N ASN A 98 -4.94 -6.15 -13.90
CA ASN A 98 -5.03 -6.36 -15.34
C ASN A 98 -5.86 -7.60 -15.70
N GLU A 99 -5.69 -8.67 -14.92
CA GLU A 99 -6.38 -9.93 -15.16
C GLU A 99 -6.38 -10.83 -13.92
N ILE A 100 -7.42 -11.65 -13.77
CA ILE A 100 -7.46 -12.77 -12.84
C ILE A 100 -7.15 -14.04 -13.64
N LEU A 101 -6.07 -14.75 -13.25
CA LEU A 101 -5.61 -15.96 -13.90
C LEU A 101 -6.09 -17.19 -13.12
N ASP A 102 -6.28 -18.29 -13.84
CA ASP A 102 -6.54 -19.61 -13.25
C ASP A 102 -5.25 -20.44 -13.31
N ALA A 103 -4.69 -20.73 -12.16
CA ALA A 103 -3.49 -21.52 -11.98
C ALA A 103 -3.78 -22.99 -11.57
N GLY A 104 -4.99 -23.46 -11.81
CA GLY A 104 -5.40 -24.83 -11.48
C GLY A 104 -5.36 -25.10 -9.97
N ASN A 105 -4.49 -26.00 -9.54
CA ASN A 105 -4.34 -26.38 -8.12
C ASN A 105 -3.81 -25.23 -7.22
N ASP A 106 -3.13 -24.23 -7.80
CA ASP A 106 -2.69 -23.04 -7.07
C ASP A 106 -3.81 -21.98 -6.93
N GLY A 107 -4.99 -22.25 -7.50
CA GLY A 107 -6.16 -21.38 -7.41
C GLY A 107 -6.08 -20.14 -8.30
N TRP A 108 -6.70 -19.07 -7.87
CA TRP A 108 -6.72 -17.81 -8.60
C TRP A 108 -5.49 -16.96 -8.30
N VAL A 109 -5.05 -16.23 -9.30
CA VAL A 109 -3.85 -15.39 -9.24
C VAL A 109 -4.18 -14.00 -9.79
N ALA A 110 -3.80 -12.97 -9.07
CA ALA A 110 -3.88 -11.59 -9.51
C ALA A 110 -2.71 -11.27 -10.45
N ALA A 111 -2.98 -10.78 -11.65
CA ALA A 111 -1.97 -10.26 -12.57
C ALA A 111 -2.09 -8.73 -12.66
N MET A 112 -1.00 -8.02 -12.40
CA MET A 112 -0.89 -6.57 -12.45
C MET A 112 0.41 -6.16 -13.12
N ASP A 113 0.58 -4.88 -13.45
CA ASP A 113 1.85 -4.37 -13.93
C ASP A 113 2.94 -4.49 -12.85
N TRP A 114 4.18 -4.65 -13.29
CA TRP A 114 5.33 -4.61 -12.39
C TRP A 114 5.78 -3.17 -12.20
N TYR A 115 5.41 -2.58 -11.09
CA TYR A 115 5.76 -1.21 -10.73
C TYR A 115 7.22 -1.07 -10.29
N PRO A 116 7.83 0.12 -10.46
CA PRO A 116 9.24 0.37 -10.13
C PRO A 116 9.59 0.15 -8.66
N GLY A 117 8.66 0.43 -7.74
CA GLY A 117 8.86 0.23 -6.31
C GLY A 117 7.65 0.60 -5.46
N SER A 118 7.85 0.52 -4.16
CA SER A 118 6.86 0.85 -3.13
C SER A 118 7.26 2.11 -2.35
N LEU A 119 6.31 2.66 -1.59
CA LEU A 119 6.60 3.75 -0.66
C LEU A 119 7.60 3.30 0.44
N ARG A 120 7.65 1.99 0.78
CA ARG A 120 8.67 1.44 1.67
C ARG A 120 10.07 1.59 1.08
N ASP A 121 10.23 1.29 -0.20
CA ASP A 121 11.51 1.45 -0.89
C ASP A 121 11.93 2.92 -0.89
N HIS A 122 10.99 3.85 -1.12
CA HIS A 122 11.24 5.29 -1.03
C HIS A 122 11.69 5.71 0.39
N ILE A 123 10.94 5.34 1.44
CA ILE A 123 11.30 5.67 2.83
C ILE A 123 12.66 5.09 3.19
N SER A 124 12.95 3.85 2.80
CA SER A 124 14.21 3.17 3.11
C SER A 124 15.42 3.83 2.44
N SER A 125 15.24 4.38 1.23
CA SER A 125 16.32 5.03 0.48
C SER A 125 16.50 6.51 0.83
N SER A 126 15.40 7.23 1.09
CA SER A 126 15.40 8.68 1.27
C SER A 126 15.37 9.11 2.74
N GLY A 127 15.00 8.21 3.65
CA GLY A 127 14.75 8.53 5.05
C GLY A 127 13.56 9.49 5.20
N ARG A 128 13.83 10.74 5.55
CA ARG A 128 12.81 11.79 5.70
C ARG A 128 12.41 12.38 4.35
N THR A 129 11.11 12.49 4.10
CA THR A 129 10.53 13.12 2.91
C THR A 129 10.18 14.59 3.20
N ALA A 130 10.46 15.49 2.26
CA ALA A 130 10.05 16.89 2.37
C ALA A 130 8.53 17.00 2.51
N LEU A 131 8.06 17.96 3.32
CA LEU A 131 6.65 18.06 3.63
C LEU A 131 5.75 18.20 2.39
N PRO A 132 6.07 19.03 1.37
CA PRO A 132 5.24 19.13 0.16
C PRO A 132 5.13 17.78 -0.56
N ASP A 133 6.22 17.04 -0.69
CA ASP A 133 6.23 15.71 -1.32
C ASP A 133 5.44 14.68 -0.51
N ALA A 134 5.62 14.69 0.82
CA ALA A 134 4.85 13.81 1.71
C ALA A 134 3.34 14.08 1.59
N MET A 135 2.94 15.35 1.52
CA MET A 135 1.53 15.72 1.35
C MET A 135 0.98 15.30 -0.03
N ASN A 136 1.77 15.37 -1.10
CA ASN A 136 1.39 14.86 -2.43
C ASN A 136 1.16 13.34 -2.40
N ILE A 137 2.06 12.60 -1.75
CA ILE A 137 1.90 11.15 -1.55
C ILE A 137 0.59 10.84 -0.82
N ILE A 138 0.35 11.52 0.30
CA ILE A 138 -0.87 11.31 1.09
C ILE A 138 -2.13 11.68 0.29
N HIS A 139 -2.08 12.75 -0.51
CA HIS A 139 -3.18 13.18 -1.38
C HIS A 139 -3.52 12.10 -2.42
N ASP A 140 -2.52 11.51 -3.08
CA ASP A 140 -2.75 10.42 -4.03
C ASP A 140 -3.43 9.23 -3.37
N VAL A 141 -2.93 8.81 -2.21
CA VAL A 141 -3.50 7.68 -1.45
C VAL A 141 -4.95 7.98 -1.02
N VAL A 142 -5.23 9.19 -0.51
CA VAL A 142 -6.60 9.59 -0.14
C VAL A 142 -7.55 9.53 -1.32
N ASN A 143 -7.11 9.93 -2.52
CA ASN A 143 -7.95 9.87 -3.71
C ASN A 143 -8.32 8.42 -4.06
N GLY A 144 -7.38 7.47 -3.98
CA GLY A 144 -7.66 6.06 -4.20
C GLY A 144 -8.64 5.48 -3.17
N LEU A 145 -8.41 5.79 -1.88
CA LEU A 145 -9.29 5.35 -0.78
C LEU A 145 -10.71 5.94 -0.91
N SER A 146 -10.80 7.25 -1.25
CA SER A 146 -12.09 7.92 -1.45
C SER A 146 -12.88 7.25 -2.58
N TYR A 147 -12.22 7.01 -3.72
CA TYR A 147 -12.83 6.36 -4.87
C TYR A 147 -13.37 4.96 -4.52
N ALA A 148 -12.57 4.12 -3.86
CA ALA A 148 -12.97 2.76 -3.49
C ALA A 148 -14.16 2.77 -2.51
N TYR A 149 -14.15 3.68 -1.55
CA TYR A 149 -15.24 3.81 -0.59
C TYR A 149 -16.52 4.38 -1.21
N GLU A 150 -16.42 5.38 -2.08
CA GLU A 150 -17.58 5.98 -2.75
C GLU A 150 -18.24 4.99 -3.70
N LYS A 151 -17.43 4.22 -4.44
CA LYS A 151 -17.93 3.24 -5.41
C LYS A 151 -18.59 2.01 -4.75
N ASP A 152 -17.87 1.31 -3.89
CA ASP A 152 -18.28 -0.02 -3.40
C ASP A 152 -18.22 -0.15 -1.87
N ARG A 153 -18.08 0.96 -1.13
CA ARG A 153 -17.93 0.99 0.33
C ARG A 153 -16.73 0.16 0.83
N VAL A 154 -15.69 0.04 0.00
CA VAL A 154 -14.49 -0.71 0.34
C VAL A 154 -13.62 0.09 1.29
N ILE A 155 -13.20 -0.54 2.38
CA ILE A 155 -12.23 -0.05 3.35
C ILE A 155 -10.99 -0.93 3.21
N HIS A 156 -9.80 -0.33 3.14
CA HIS A 156 -8.57 -1.06 2.81
C HIS A 156 -8.06 -1.94 3.96
N LEU A 157 -7.99 -1.40 5.17
CA LEU A 157 -7.62 -2.06 6.44
C LEU A 157 -6.22 -2.69 6.52
N ASP A 158 -5.39 -2.60 5.50
CA ASP A 158 -3.97 -3.04 5.52
C ASP A 158 -3.05 -1.99 4.88
N LEU A 159 -3.37 -0.71 5.10
CA LEU A 159 -2.53 0.37 4.62
C LEU A 159 -1.18 0.36 5.33
N LYS A 160 -0.13 0.32 4.53
CA LYS A 160 1.28 0.36 4.92
C LYS A 160 2.12 0.79 3.74
N PRO A 161 3.35 1.27 3.95
CA PRO A 161 4.19 1.73 2.85
C PRO A 161 4.47 0.66 1.77
N GLU A 162 4.47 -0.62 2.14
CA GLU A 162 4.64 -1.74 1.22
C GLU A 162 3.47 -1.90 0.24
N ASN A 163 2.26 -1.48 0.63
CA ASN A 163 1.03 -1.56 -0.16
C ASN A 163 0.71 -0.25 -0.90
N ILE A 164 1.62 0.70 -0.92
CA ILE A 164 1.55 1.92 -1.73
C ILE A 164 2.68 1.82 -2.76
N LEU A 165 2.31 1.56 -4.01
CA LEU A 165 3.26 1.46 -5.11
C LEU A 165 3.36 2.81 -5.82
N TYR A 166 4.44 3.02 -6.57
CA TYR A 166 4.55 4.22 -7.40
C TYR A 166 4.88 3.87 -8.85
N ASP A 167 4.47 4.76 -9.73
CA ASP A 167 4.88 4.80 -11.12
C ASP A 167 5.26 6.22 -11.53
N PHE A 168 5.82 6.38 -12.73
CA PHE A 168 6.17 7.67 -13.28
C PHE A 168 4.97 8.29 -14.00
N ASP A 169 4.62 9.52 -13.63
CA ASP A 169 3.55 10.26 -14.27
C ASP A 169 4.12 11.29 -15.25
N MET A 170 4.05 10.99 -16.54
CA MET A 170 4.57 11.84 -17.59
C MET A 170 3.91 13.23 -17.64
N ASN A 171 2.66 13.36 -17.18
CA ASN A 171 2.01 14.67 -17.07
C ASN A 171 2.61 15.49 -15.94
N ARG A 172 2.81 14.87 -14.76
CA ARG A 172 3.51 15.51 -13.63
C ARG A 172 4.95 15.88 -14.00
N ILE A 173 5.66 14.98 -14.68
CA ILE A 173 7.03 15.22 -15.16
C ILE A 173 7.03 16.46 -16.05
N LYS A 174 6.19 16.54 -17.07
CA LYS A 174 6.10 17.68 -18.00
C LYS A 174 5.71 18.98 -17.30
N GLN A 175 4.77 18.95 -16.33
CA GLN A 175 4.33 20.13 -15.60
C GLN A 175 5.40 20.68 -14.64
N ASN A 176 6.25 19.82 -14.07
CA ASN A 176 7.27 20.19 -13.11
C ASN A 176 8.61 20.57 -13.75
N ILE A 177 8.87 20.17 -14.99
CA ILE A 177 10.03 20.62 -15.76
C ILE A 177 9.81 22.09 -16.15
N LYS A 178 10.63 23.00 -15.60
CA LYS A 178 10.56 24.45 -15.84
C LYS A 178 11.42 24.92 -17.01
N VAL A 179 11.80 24.03 -17.92
CA VAL A 179 12.66 24.30 -19.07
C VAL A 179 11.82 24.21 -20.35
N GLU A 180 11.95 25.18 -21.25
CA GLU A 180 11.17 25.21 -22.53
C GLU A 180 11.46 24.00 -23.43
N ASN A 181 12.71 23.53 -23.45
CA ASN A 181 13.10 22.33 -24.20
C ASN A 181 13.88 21.38 -23.26
N PRO A 182 13.17 20.49 -22.53
CA PRO A 182 13.80 19.59 -21.58
C PRO A 182 14.70 18.57 -22.30
N THR A 183 15.88 18.35 -21.75
CA THR A 183 16.78 17.29 -22.16
C THR A 183 16.36 15.95 -21.52
N ASP A 184 16.87 14.84 -22.05
CA ASP A 184 16.67 13.52 -21.44
C ASP A 184 17.13 13.51 -19.98
N SER A 185 18.20 14.24 -19.64
CA SER A 185 18.68 14.38 -18.25
C SER A 185 17.70 15.11 -17.36
N ASP A 186 16.97 16.12 -17.86
CA ASP A 186 15.95 16.82 -17.08
C ASP A 186 14.75 15.91 -16.79
N ILE A 187 14.38 15.07 -17.77
CA ILE A 187 13.34 14.05 -17.64
C ILE A 187 13.78 13.00 -16.62
N ASP A 188 14.98 12.46 -16.73
CA ASP A 188 15.53 11.46 -15.82
C ASP A 188 15.60 11.98 -14.38
N ASN A 189 16.06 13.22 -14.18
CA ASN A 189 16.09 13.84 -12.86
C ASN A 189 14.69 13.98 -12.27
N MET A 190 13.69 14.35 -13.08
CA MET A 190 12.31 14.45 -12.63
C MET A 190 11.70 13.08 -12.32
N MET A 191 12.04 12.03 -13.07
CA MET A 191 11.63 10.65 -12.77
C MET A 191 12.21 10.14 -11.44
N GLN A 192 13.39 10.61 -11.04
CA GLN A 192 13.96 10.29 -9.73
C GLN A 192 13.31 11.06 -8.59
N SER A 193 12.67 12.21 -8.87
CA SER A 193 11.99 13.03 -7.86
C SER A 193 10.62 12.44 -7.49
N VAL A 194 10.14 12.73 -6.27
CA VAL A 194 8.77 12.39 -5.84
C VAL A 194 7.74 13.12 -6.70
N SER A 195 8.02 14.35 -7.11
CA SER A 195 7.10 15.19 -7.89
C SER A 195 6.81 14.65 -9.29
N GLY A 196 7.65 13.75 -9.82
CA GLY A 196 7.42 13.05 -11.09
C GLY A 196 6.69 11.72 -10.96
N ARG A 197 6.31 11.33 -9.74
CA ARG A 197 5.68 10.03 -9.45
C ARG A 197 4.21 10.20 -9.10
N ILE A 198 3.43 9.17 -9.38
CA ILE A 198 2.08 8.96 -8.85
C ILE A 198 2.12 7.78 -7.89
N PHE A 199 1.43 7.91 -6.75
CA PHE A 199 1.37 6.87 -5.74
C PHE A 199 0.00 6.19 -5.75
N MET A 200 0.00 4.86 -5.76
CA MET A 200 -1.19 4.05 -5.98
C MET A 200 -1.36 3.03 -4.87
N VAL A 201 -2.58 2.89 -4.38
CA VAL A 201 -2.93 1.90 -3.37
C VAL A 201 -3.05 0.53 -4.02
N ALA A 202 -2.30 -0.43 -3.50
CA ALA A 202 -2.29 -1.84 -3.90
C ALA A 202 -2.88 -2.72 -2.80
N ASP A 203 -3.15 -3.97 -3.13
CA ASP A 203 -3.49 -4.99 -2.14
C ASP A 203 -4.85 -4.79 -1.46
N TRP A 204 -5.88 -4.60 -2.27
CA TRP A 204 -7.27 -4.43 -1.87
C TRP A 204 -7.86 -5.79 -1.50
N GLY A 205 -7.89 -6.14 -0.27
CA GLY A 205 -8.63 -7.34 0.04
C GLY A 205 -8.14 -8.23 1.17
N ILE A 206 -6.93 -8.01 1.69
CA ILE A 206 -6.39 -8.84 2.79
C ILE A 206 -7.10 -8.54 4.13
N ALA A 207 -7.83 -7.46 4.21
CA ALA A 207 -8.46 -7.00 5.44
C ALA A 207 -9.50 -7.96 5.99
N SER A 208 -10.31 -8.57 5.14
CA SER A 208 -11.34 -9.54 5.55
C SER A 208 -10.74 -10.85 6.06
N ILE A 209 -9.57 -11.24 5.55
CA ILE A 209 -8.84 -12.43 6.02
C ILE A 209 -8.21 -12.19 7.40
N LYS A 210 -7.71 -10.99 7.67
CA LYS A 210 -7.02 -10.67 8.94
C LYS A 210 -7.97 -10.41 10.09
N GLN A 211 -9.19 -9.94 9.85
CA GLN A 211 -10.12 -9.58 10.91
C GLN A 211 -10.54 -10.75 11.82
N PRO A 212 -10.81 -11.97 11.32
CA PRO A 212 -11.05 -13.12 12.17
C PRO A 212 -9.88 -13.45 13.11
N GLN A 213 -8.64 -13.32 12.62
CA GLN A 213 -7.43 -13.55 13.43
C GLN A 213 -7.28 -12.50 14.54
N LEU A 214 -7.56 -11.23 14.24
CA LEU A 214 -7.61 -10.17 15.24
C LEU A 214 -8.69 -10.42 16.29
N ASN A 215 -9.88 -10.83 15.86
CA ASN A 215 -10.98 -11.12 16.78
C ASN A 215 -10.66 -12.30 17.72
N ALA A 216 -9.88 -13.28 17.27
CA ALA A 216 -9.49 -14.43 18.07
C ALA A 216 -8.55 -14.06 19.23
N ILE A 217 -7.76 -13.02 19.09
CA ILE A 217 -6.79 -12.56 20.10
C ILE A 217 -7.24 -11.29 20.83
N ALA A 218 -8.37 -10.70 20.43
CA ALA A 218 -8.89 -9.47 21.02
C ALA A 218 -9.19 -9.67 22.52
N GLY A 219 -8.64 -8.78 23.34
CA GLY A 219 -8.77 -8.86 24.79
C GLY A 219 -7.75 -9.75 25.49
N MET A 220 -6.86 -10.43 24.76
CA MET A 220 -5.72 -11.13 25.37
C MET A 220 -4.59 -10.14 25.70
N PRO A 221 -3.78 -10.42 26.77
CA PRO A 221 -2.58 -9.63 27.03
C PRO A 221 -1.64 -9.62 25.80
N PRO A 222 -1.02 -8.48 25.46
CA PRO A 222 -0.12 -8.38 24.32
C PRO A 222 1.08 -9.34 24.38
N SER A 223 1.50 -9.70 25.58
CA SER A 223 2.57 -10.69 25.85
C SER A 223 2.15 -12.14 25.67
N HIS A 224 0.84 -12.41 25.43
CA HIS A 224 0.35 -13.78 25.24
C HIS A 224 0.92 -14.41 23.98
N GLU A 225 1.36 -15.68 24.04
CA GLU A 225 2.02 -16.35 22.92
C GLU A 225 1.21 -16.37 21.64
N SER A 226 -0.13 -16.54 21.75
CA SER A 226 -1.05 -16.47 20.60
C SER A 226 -1.07 -15.07 19.96
N CYS A 227 -1.00 -14.00 20.76
CA CYS A 227 -0.89 -12.63 20.25
C CYS A 227 0.42 -12.46 19.50
N LEU A 228 1.55 -12.83 20.10
CA LEU A 228 2.87 -12.70 19.49
C LEU A 228 2.97 -13.50 18.17
N LYS A 229 2.45 -14.74 18.13
CA LYS A 229 2.42 -15.56 16.90
C LYS A 229 1.57 -14.92 15.82
N THR A 230 0.36 -14.45 16.15
CA THR A 230 -0.53 -13.80 15.20
C THR A 230 0.10 -12.52 14.66
N PHE A 231 0.70 -11.70 15.52
CA PHE A 231 1.33 -10.44 15.12
C PHE A 231 2.56 -10.64 14.25
N ASN A 232 3.40 -11.61 14.57
CA ASN A 232 4.56 -11.94 13.73
C ASN A 232 4.14 -12.40 12.32
N ASN A 233 3.02 -13.12 12.22
CA ASN A 233 2.49 -13.57 10.93
C ASN A 233 1.78 -12.45 10.15
N MET A 234 1.21 -11.43 10.85
CA MET A 234 0.48 -10.34 10.21
C MET A 234 1.37 -9.22 9.66
N GLY A 235 2.63 -9.16 10.06
CA GLY A 235 3.67 -8.27 9.48
C GLY A 235 3.43 -6.76 9.58
N THR A 236 2.30 -6.26 10.11
CA THR A 236 2.00 -4.82 9.99
C THR A 236 1.17 -4.25 11.12
N ILE A 237 1.61 -4.44 12.36
CA ILE A 237 0.96 -3.82 13.51
C ILE A 237 1.23 -2.31 13.56
N LEU A 238 2.39 -1.87 13.06
CA LEU A 238 2.90 -0.51 13.18
C LEU A 238 1.97 0.58 12.66
N TYR A 239 1.12 0.24 11.71
CA TYR A 239 0.17 1.17 11.07
C TYR A 239 -1.29 0.86 11.42
N MET A 240 -1.54 -0.18 12.23
CA MET A 240 -2.88 -0.64 12.51
C MET A 240 -3.54 0.22 13.58
N ALA A 241 -4.77 0.62 13.34
CA ALA A 241 -5.55 1.41 14.27
C ALA A 241 -5.86 0.64 15.57
N PRO A 242 -5.72 1.27 16.76
CA PRO A 242 -5.87 0.60 18.07
C PRO A 242 -7.22 -0.09 18.25
N GLU A 243 -8.29 0.52 17.76
CA GLU A 243 -9.64 -0.01 17.88
C GLU A 243 -9.83 -1.36 17.18
N ARG A 244 -8.98 -1.70 16.24
CA ARG A 244 -9.04 -3.00 15.53
C ARG A 244 -8.66 -4.18 16.41
N PHE A 245 -8.04 -3.94 17.56
CA PHE A 245 -7.73 -4.95 18.58
C PHE A 245 -8.86 -5.11 19.62
N VAL A 246 -9.93 -4.33 19.50
CA VAL A 246 -11.10 -4.44 20.36
C VAL A 246 -12.09 -5.45 19.78
N ARG A 247 -12.45 -6.45 20.61
CA ARG A 247 -13.38 -7.51 20.18
C ARG A 247 -14.74 -6.94 19.75
N GLY A 248 -15.17 -7.30 18.55
CA GLY A 248 -16.46 -6.86 18.01
C GLY A 248 -16.47 -5.45 17.41
N TYR A 249 -15.32 -4.75 17.41
CA TYR A 249 -15.23 -3.47 16.73
C TYR A 249 -15.37 -3.66 15.21
N ARG A 250 -16.24 -2.84 14.61
CA ARG A 250 -16.37 -2.79 13.13
C ARG A 250 -15.43 -1.75 12.58
N SER A 251 -14.47 -2.19 11.78
CA SER A 251 -13.56 -1.28 11.09
C SER A 251 -14.31 -0.28 10.21
N THR A 252 -13.86 0.95 10.21
CA THR A 252 -14.46 2.07 9.48
C THR A 252 -13.39 2.82 8.69
N VAL A 253 -13.80 3.81 7.91
CA VAL A 253 -12.88 4.76 7.25
C VAL A 253 -11.87 5.36 8.24
N ALA A 254 -12.25 5.58 9.49
CA ALA A 254 -11.35 6.09 10.52
C ALA A 254 -10.15 5.17 10.78
N SER A 255 -10.28 3.85 10.55
CA SER A 255 -9.15 2.91 10.68
C SER A 255 -8.12 3.09 9.56
N ASP A 256 -8.56 3.33 8.31
CA ASP A 256 -7.66 3.65 7.20
C ASP A 256 -7.00 5.02 7.37
N ILE A 257 -7.76 5.99 7.87
CA ILE A 257 -7.24 7.34 8.19
C ILE A 257 -6.13 7.27 9.24
N PHE A 258 -6.29 6.44 10.27
CA PHE A 258 -5.22 6.21 11.25
C PHE A 258 -3.96 5.65 10.59
N SER A 259 -4.09 4.58 9.83
CA SER A 259 -2.96 3.95 9.12
C SER A 259 -2.24 4.95 8.22
N LEU A 260 -2.99 5.76 7.48
CA LEU A 260 -2.45 6.81 6.62
C LEU A 260 -1.78 7.93 7.43
N GLY A 261 -2.30 8.27 8.62
CA GLY A 261 -1.69 9.20 9.54
C GLY A 261 -0.33 8.74 10.07
N MET A 262 -0.20 7.44 10.38
CA MET A 262 1.08 6.83 10.77
C MET A 262 2.09 6.84 9.62
N ILE A 263 1.64 6.57 8.38
CA ILE A 263 2.48 6.69 7.17
C ILE A 263 2.93 8.13 6.97
N PHE A 264 2.04 9.10 7.13
CA PHE A 264 2.37 10.52 6.99
C PHE A 264 3.40 10.96 8.03
N LEU A 265 3.22 10.54 9.29
CA LEU A 265 4.19 10.78 10.36
C LEU A 265 5.56 10.20 9.99
N GLU A 266 5.62 8.94 9.54
CA GLU A 266 6.88 8.31 9.13
C GLU A 266 7.55 9.05 7.97
N LEU A 267 6.80 9.48 6.97
CA LEU A 267 7.32 10.26 5.84
C LEU A 267 8.02 11.53 6.30
N VAL A 268 7.36 12.34 7.15
CA VAL A 268 7.91 13.64 7.55
C VAL A 268 8.96 13.57 8.64
N THR A 269 9.06 12.45 9.37
CA THR A 269 10.01 12.29 10.48
C THR A 269 11.10 11.25 10.22
N GLY A 270 10.91 10.37 9.22
CA GLY A 270 11.80 9.25 8.92
C GLY A 270 11.66 8.06 9.89
N ARG A 271 10.75 8.12 10.87
CA ARG A 271 10.54 7.05 11.85
C ARG A 271 9.15 7.07 12.46
N LEU A 272 8.75 5.95 13.03
CA LEU A 272 7.50 5.79 13.78
C LEU A 272 7.67 6.12 15.27
N PRO A 273 6.59 6.46 16.00
CA PRO A 273 6.63 6.88 17.41
C PRO A 273 6.67 5.69 18.38
N PHE A 274 7.49 4.68 18.08
CA PHE A 274 7.66 3.51 18.92
C PHE A 274 9.04 3.49 19.56
N LYS A 275 9.10 3.24 20.87
CA LYS A 275 10.36 3.10 21.60
C LYS A 275 10.94 1.70 21.35
N ASN A 276 12.26 1.63 21.21
CA ASN A 276 12.98 0.38 20.92
C ASN A 276 12.74 -0.77 21.92
N ASN A 277 12.29 -0.44 23.16
CA ASN A 277 12.11 -1.41 24.24
C ASN A 277 10.64 -1.73 24.57
N CYS A 278 9.68 -1.20 23.79
CA CYS A 278 8.25 -1.46 24.02
C CYS A 278 7.65 -2.13 22.79
N PRO A 279 6.97 -3.28 22.91
CA PRO A 279 6.26 -3.89 21.79
C PRO A 279 5.29 -2.89 21.15
N PRO A 280 5.24 -2.78 19.82
CA PRO A 280 4.37 -1.82 19.13
C PRO A 280 2.91 -1.94 19.55
N ILE A 281 2.42 -3.15 19.81
CA ILE A 281 1.04 -3.38 20.23
C ILE A 281 0.73 -2.79 21.62
N GLU A 282 1.65 -2.92 22.58
CA GLU A 282 1.47 -2.30 23.90
C GLU A 282 1.43 -0.78 23.79
N THR A 283 2.30 -0.23 22.94
CA THR A 283 2.34 1.20 22.66
C THR A 283 1.04 1.69 22.01
N LEU A 284 0.45 0.90 21.10
CA LEU A 284 -0.83 1.22 20.47
C LEU A 284 -1.99 1.13 21.44
N LEU A 285 -2.10 0.03 22.21
CA LEU A 285 -3.21 -0.21 23.13
C LEU A 285 -3.19 0.70 24.36
N SER A 286 -2.00 1.12 24.82
CA SER A 286 -1.86 2.11 25.89
C SER A 286 -1.95 3.56 25.41
N PHE A 287 -2.10 3.78 24.10
CA PHE A 287 -2.08 5.09 23.45
C PHE A 287 -0.80 5.91 23.71
N SER A 288 0.26 5.29 24.22
CA SER A 288 1.53 5.99 24.50
C SER A 288 2.26 6.43 23.23
N TYR A 289 1.90 5.92 22.05
CA TYR A 289 2.39 6.42 20.76
C TYR A 289 2.00 7.88 20.52
N PHE A 290 0.86 8.34 21.04
CA PHE A 290 0.33 9.67 20.71
C PHE A 290 1.18 10.82 21.25
N PRO A 291 1.52 10.90 22.57
CA PRO A 291 2.45 11.92 23.05
C PRO A 291 3.86 11.79 22.46
N GLU A 292 4.32 10.57 22.14
CA GLU A 292 5.59 10.36 21.45
C GLU A 292 5.57 10.91 20.02
N ALA A 293 4.46 10.73 19.30
CA ALA A 293 4.27 11.31 17.96
C ALA A 293 4.29 12.84 18.02
N GLU A 294 3.62 13.43 19.00
CA GLU A 294 3.62 14.88 19.16
C GLU A 294 5.01 15.43 19.47
N ALA A 295 5.74 14.79 20.39
CA ALA A 295 7.11 15.15 20.73
C ALA A 295 8.04 15.02 19.50
N LEU A 296 7.90 13.93 18.74
CA LEU A 296 8.67 13.66 17.54
C LEU A 296 8.43 14.72 16.46
N LEU A 297 7.17 15.03 16.16
CA LEU A 297 6.81 16.06 15.18
C LEU A 297 7.30 17.45 15.56
N LYS A 298 7.32 17.78 16.88
CA LYS A 298 7.89 19.04 17.40
C LYS A 298 9.42 19.04 17.23
N SER A 299 10.10 17.96 17.60
CA SER A 299 11.57 17.88 17.51
C SER A 299 12.09 17.93 16.08
N MET A 300 11.26 17.52 15.11
CA MET A 300 11.57 17.58 13.67
C MET A 300 11.11 18.87 13.00
N GLU A 301 10.65 19.86 13.79
CA GLU A 301 10.19 21.17 13.34
C GLU A 301 9.11 21.11 12.26
N VAL A 302 8.25 20.09 12.29
CA VAL A 302 7.13 19.97 11.37
C VAL A 302 6.17 21.16 11.58
N PRO A 303 5.78 21.90 10.52
CA PRO A 303 4.90 23.06 10.63
C PRO A 303 3.60 22.75 11.38
N THR A 304 3.12 23.72 12.17
CA THR A 304 1.99 23.53 13.10
C THR A 304 0.72 23.02 12.42
N ALA A 305 0.42 23.46 11.21
CA ALA A 305 -0.76 23.03 10.47
C ALA A 305 -0.66 21.53 10.09
N ALA A 306 0.48 21.10 9.56
CA ALA A 306 0.74 19.71 9.20
C ALA A 306 0.79 18.83 10.46
N ARG A 307 1.48 19.29 11.52
CA ARG A 307 1.53 18.56 12.80
C ARG A 307 0.13 18.33 13.37
N ARG A 308 -0.73 19.35 13.39
CA ARG A 308 -2.11 19.22 13.87
C ARG A 308 -2.89 18.21 13.03
N LEU A 309 -2.77 18.26 11.71
CA LEU A 309 -3.44 17.31 10.82
C LEU A 309 -2.99 15.87 11.10
N ILE A 310 -1.68 15.61 11.18
CA ILE A 310 -1.15 14.28 11.47
C ILE A 310 -1.69 13.77 12.81
N LEU A 311 -1.64 14.59 13.88
CA LEU A 311 -2.14 14.20 15.19
C LEU A 311 -3.65 13.91 15.18
N THR A 312 -4.44 14.70 14.44
CA THR A 312 -5.88 14.42 14.26
C THR A 312 -6.10 13.09 13.53
N MET A 313 -5.30 12.76 12.50
CA MET A 313 -5.43 11.48 11.79
C MET A 313 -5.13 10.27 12.69
N ILE A 314 -4.15 10.39 13.60
CA ILE A 314 -3.75 9.32 14.52
C ILE A 314 -4.37 9.43 15.92
N ALA A 315 -5.42 10.23 16.10
CA ALA A 315 -6.09 10.39 17.39
C ALA A 315 -6.51 9.02 17.96
N PRO A 316 -6.34 8.79 19.28
CA PRO A 316 -6.75 7.55 19.93
C PRO A 316 -8.22 7.22 19.73
N ASP A 317 -9.11 8.20 19.92
CA ASP A 317 -10.54 8.04 19.64
C ASP A 317 -10.80 8.16 18.11
N PRO A 318 -11.35 7.13 17.47
CA PRO A 318 -11.73 7.19 16.06
C PRO A 318 -12.69 8.32 15.71
N ALA A 319 -13.52 8.79 16.68
CA ALA A 319 -14.48 9.87 16.49
C ALA A 319 -13.79 11.26 16.37
N GLU A 320 -12.57 11.41 16.85
CA GLU A 320 -11.78 12.64 16.72
C GLU A 320 -11.06 12.74 15.36
N ARG A 321 -11.00 11.65 14.61
CA ARG A 321 -10.40 11.62 13.27
C ARG A 321 -11.35 12.21 12.22
N PRO A 322 -10.86 12.63 11.03
CA PRO A 322 -11.72 13.03 9.93
C PRO A 322 -12.81 12.00 9.66
N ALA A 323 -14.07 12.44 9.54
CA ALA A 323 -15.21 11.54 9.42
C ALA A 323 -15.27 10.80 8.06
N SER A 324 -14.57 11.33 7.05
CA SER A 324 -14.52 10.75 5.70
C SER A 324 -13.19 11.08 5.01
N HIS A 325 -12.89 10.35 3.92
CA HIS A 325 -11.78 10.67 3.04
C HIS A 325 -11.93 12.06 2.42
N ALA A 326 -13.15 12.50 2.12
CA ALA A 326 -13.42 13.83 1.60
C ALA A 326 -13.08 14.93 2.63
N ASP A 327 -13.38 14.71 3.92
CA ASP A 327 -13.02 15.66 4.98
C ASP A 327 -11.51 15.68 5.24
N LEU A 328 -10.85 14.52 5.16
CA LEU A 328 -9.40 14.43 5.21
C LEU A 328 -8.76 15.21 4.06
N ARG A 329 -9.27 15.07 2.83
CA ARG A 329 -8.79 15.82 1.66
C ARG A 329 -8.91 17.33 1.84
N LYS A 330 -10.06 17.83 2.35
CA LYS A 330 -10.22 19.25 2.67
C LYS A 330 -9.21 19.73 3.72
N SER A 331 -8.96 18.91 4.74
CA SER A 331 -8.00 19.21 5.80
C SER A 331 -6.56 19.25 5.28
N LEU A 332 -6.20 18.34 4.37
CA LEU A 332 -4.92 18.36 3.65
C LEU A 332 -4.73 19.67 2.88
N VAL A 333 -5.69 20.05 2.04
CA VAL A 333 -5.65 21.30 1.26
C VAL A 333 -5.49 22.51 2.19
N SER A 334 -6.27 22.58 3.27
CA SER A 334 -6.17 23.68 4.25
C SER A 334 -4.81 23.72 4.95
N ALA A 335 -4.22 22.57 5.28
CA ALA A 335 -2.90 22.51 5.89
C ALA A 335 -1.81 23.00 4.91
N PHE A 336 -1.93 22.65 3.64
CA PHE A 336 -1.05 23.12 2.57
C PHE A 336 -1.07 24.65 2.41
N GLN A 337 -2.24 25.23 2.29
CA GLN A 337 -2.39 26.68 2.13
C GLN A 337 -1.76 27.49 3.27
N LYS A 338 -1.63 26.88 4.46
CA LYS A 338 -1.06 27.51 5.66
C LYS A 338 0.45 27.27 5.81
N THR A 339 1.02 26.34 5.07
CA THR A 339 2.44 25.98 5.19
C THR A 339 3.32 26.60 4.12
N ASP A 340 2.79 26.84 2.91
CA ASP A 340 3.49 27.53 1.82
C ASP A 340 2.50 28.07 0.79
N GLY A 341 2.68 29.32 0.34
CA GLY A 341 1.90 29.96 -0.73
C GLY A 341 2.12 29.35 -2.13
N PHE A 342 2.43 28.04 -2.23
CA PHE A 342 2.91 27.40 -3.45
C PHE A 342 1.84 26.57 -4.21
N PHE A 343 0.59 26.53 -3.73
CA PHE A 343 -0.43 25.60 -4.25
C PHE A 343 -1.45 26.19 -5.24
N SER A 344 -1.08 27.19 -6.05
CA SER A 344 -1.95 27.63 -7.16
C SER A 344 -1.97 26.68 -8.38
N ARG A 345 -1.40 25.46 -8.29
CA ARG A 345 -1.16 24.59 -9.46
C ARG A 345 -1.92 23.25 -9.49
N PHE A 346 -2.72 22.93 -8.48
CA PHE A 346 -3.43 21.65 -8.41
C PHE A 346 -4.97 21.76 -8.38
N PHE A 347 -5.51 22.93 -8.70
CA PHE A 347 -6.95 23.15 -8.89
C PHE A 347 -7.19 23.89 -10.21
#